data_365125acb5aa57b59b36a5e4580131d6
#
_entry.id   365125acb5aa57b59b36a5e4580131d6
#
_cell.length_a   1.000
_cell.length_b   1.000
_cell.length_c   1.000
_cell.angle_alpha   90.00
_cell.angle_beta   90.00
_cell.angle_gamma   90.00
#
_symmetry.space_group_name_H-M   'P 1'
#
loop_
_entity.id
_entity.type
_entity.pdbx_description
1 polymer ?
#
loop_
_entity_poly.entity_id
_entity_poly.type
_entity_poly.pdbx_seq_one_letter_code
_entity_poly.pdbx_strand_id
1 'polypeptide(L)' 'MSIVHLKNKKNGVTYIYESTAYWDKEKGQARNSRICIGKLNPDSGEVIYNRRFK' A
#
# COMPACT_ATOMS: atom_id res chain seq x y z
N MET A 1 3.94 -1.78 -11.01
CA MET A 1 3.84 -1.35 -9.61
C MET A 1 3.08 -0.03 -9.51
N SER A 2 2.18 0.06 -8.55
CA SER A 2 1.41 1.28 -8.33
C SER A 2 1.34 1.59 -6.85
N ILE A 3 1.31 2.87 -6.53
CA ILE A 3 1.14 3.31 -5.14
C ILE A 3 -0.31 3.70 -4.94
N VAL A 4 -0.91 3.13 -3.89
CA VAL A 4 -2.32 3.36 -3.56
C VAL A 4 -2.40 4.01 -2.19
N HIS A 5 -3.20 5.08 -2.09
CA HIS A 5 -3.44 5.77 -0.83
C HIS A 5 -4.85 5.43 -0.35
N LEU A 6 -4.95 4.79 0.82
CA LEU A 6 -6.21 4.42 1.41
C LEU A 6 -6.40 5.13 2.75
N LYS A 7 -7.40 5.99 2.82
CA LYS A 7 -7.69 6.74 4.03
C LYS A 7 -8.54 5.92 4.99
N ASN A 8 -8.09 5.82 6.23
CA ASN A 8 -8.86 5.16 7.28
C ASN A 8 -9.73 6.20 7.99
N LYS A 9 -11.04 5.99 7.94
CA LYS A 9 -11.98 6.94 8.54
C LYS A 9 -11.99 6.91 10.06
N LYS A 10 -11.57 5.81 10.67
CA LYS A 10 -11.59 5.68 12.12
C LYS A 10 -10.58 6.56 12.82
N ASN A 11 -9.38 6.65 12.28
CA ASN A 11 -8.31 7.43 12.88
C ASN A 11 -7.83 8.58 12.00
N GLY A 12 -8.39 8.73 10.80
CA GLY A 12 -8.04 9.80 9.89
C GLY A 12 -6.67 9.67 9.25
N VAL A 13 -6.04 8.54 9.39
CA VAL A 13 -4.71 8.30 8.83
C VAL A 13 -4.82 7.69 7.44
N THR A 14 -4.02 8.20 6.50
CA THR A 14 -3.95 7.63 5.16
C THR A 14 -2.80 6.62 5.12
N TYR A 15 -3.13 5.37 4.79
CA TYR A 15 -2.13 4.32 4.64
C TYR A 15 -1.71 4.20 3.20
N ILE A 16 -0.43 3.95 2.99
CA ILE A 16 0.16 3.84 1.66
C ILE A 16 0.50 2.39 1.38
N TYR A 17 -0.01 1.88 0.26
CA TYR A 17 0.22 0.50 -0.16
C TYR A 17 0.91 0.49 -1.51
N GLU A 18 1.77 -0.48 -1.70
CA GLU A 18 2.34 -0.76 -3.01
C GLU A 18 1.58 -1.91 -3.64
N SER A 19 1.02 -1.67 -4.81
CA SER A 19 0.28 -2.68 -5.55
C SER A 19 1.13 -3.21 -6.69
N THR A 20 1.25 -4.53 -6.77
CA THR A 20 2.03 -5.20 -7.82
C THR A 20 1.13 -6.22 -8.52
N ALA A 21 1.07 -6.13 -9.84
CA ALA A 21 0.35 -7.10 -10.64
C ALA A 21 1.30 -8.20 -11.08
N TYR A 22 0.85 -9.45 -11.01
CA TYR A 22 1.63 -10.58 -11.46
C TYR A 22 0.72 -11.65 -12.07
N TRP A 23 1.33 -12.51 -12.86
CA TRP A 23 0.60 -13.60 -13.50
C TRP A 23 0.78 -14.88 -12.70
N ASP A 24 -0.33 -15.48 -12.29
CA ASP A 24 -0.32 -16.76 -11.59
C ASP A 24 -0.43 -17.89 -12.60
N LYS A 25 0.69 -18.59 -12.82
CA LYS A 25 0.74 -19.68 -13.80
C LYS A 25 -0.04 -20.91 -13.36
N GLU A 26 -0.13 -21.13 -12.06
CA GLU A 26 -0.85 -22.29 -11.54
C GLU A 26 -2.34 -22.19 -11.78
N LYS A 27 -2.88 -20.98 -11.59
CA LYS A 27 -4.31 -20.73 -11.76
C LYS A 27 -4.64 -20.14 -13.12
N GLY A 28 -3.63 -19.70 -13.86
CA GLY A 28 -3.81 -19.12 -15.18
C GLY A 28 -4.60 -17.81 -15.17
N GLN A 29 -4.34 -16.96 -14.18
CA GLN A 29 -5.06 -15.70 -14.07
C GLN A 29 -4.16 -14.60 -13.52
N ALA A 30 -4.54 -13.36 -13.82
CA ALA A 30 -3.82 -12.19 -13.29
C ALA A 30 -4.24 -11.95 -11.84
N ARG A 31 -3.26 -11.63 -11.00
CA ARG A 31 -3.51 -11.35 -9.59
C ARG A 31 -2.79 -10.08 -9.17
N ASN A 32 -3.26 -9.49 -8.08
CA ASN A 32 -2.66 -8.31 -7.50
C ASN A 32 -2.21 -8.60 -6.07
N SER A 33 -1.07 -8.05 -5.72
CA SER A 33 -0.56 -8.12 -4.36
C SER A 33 -0.41 -6.71 -3.82
N ARG A 34 -0.84 -6.49 -2.58
CA ARG A 34 -0.70 -5.20 -1.90
C ARG A 34 0.12 -5.37 -0.64
N ILE A 35 1.05 -4.45 -0.45
CA ILE A 35 1.92 -4.45 0.72
C ILE A 35 1.84 -3.06 1.33
N CYS A 36 1.59 -2.99 2.65
CA CYS A 36 1.59 -1.73 3.36
C CYS A 36 3.03 -1.27 3.53
N ILE A 37 3.38 -0.16 2.89
CA ILE A 37 4.74 0.37 2.92
C ILE A 37 4.90 1.56 3.85
N GLY A 38 3.78 2.16 4.26
CA GLY A 38 3.86 3.31 5.16
C GLY A 38 2.52 3.95 5.40
N LYS A 39 2.57 5.13 5.98
CA LYS A 39 1.39 5.92 6.26
C LYS A 39 1.70 7.40 6.07
N LEU A 40 0.66 8.17 5.80
CA LEU A 40 0.77 9.61 5.66
C LEU A 40 0.32 10.27 6.96
N ASN A 41 1.18 11.12 7.51
CA ASN A 41 0.83 11.86 8.71
C ASN A 41 -0.14 12.99 8.35
N PRO A 42 -1.37 12.99 8.89
CA PRO A 42 -2.36 14.01 8.55
C PRO A 42 -2.00 15.41 9.07
N ASP A 43 -1.19 15.48 10.11
CA ASP A 43 -0.83 16.78 10.70
C ASP A 43 0.24 17.50 9.90
N SER A 44 1.28 16.81 9.48
CA SER A 44 2.40 17.41 8.77
C SER A 44 2.41 17.10 7.28
N GLY A 45 1.64 16.11 6.85
CA GLY A 45 1.62 15.66 5.47
C GLY A 45 2.85 14.85 5.08
N GLU A 46 3.62 14.42 6.05
CA GLU A 46 4.81 13.61 5.78
C GLU A 46 4.45 12.14 5.63
N VAL A 47 5.21 11.46 4.79
CA VAL A 47 5.08 10.01 4.59
C VAL A 47 6.06 9.31 5.53
N ILE A 48 5.53 8.42 6.36
CA ILE A 48 6.33 7.63 7.29
C ILE A 48 6.37 6.21 6.76
N TYR A 49 7.53 5.77 6.31
CA TYR A 49 7.69 4.45 5.74
C TYR A 49 7.84 3.39 6.81
N ASN A 50 7.27 2.22 6.53
CA ASN A 50 7.38 1.07 7.40
C ASN A 50 8.81 0.51 7.31
N ARG A 51 9.41 0.19 8.48
CA ARG A 51 10.77 -0.35 8.51
C ARG A 51 10.91 -1.69 7.81
N ARG A 52 9.83 -2.45 7.73
CA ARG A 52 9.85 -3.77 7.08
C ARG A 52 9.86 -3.67 5.56
N PHE A 53 9.58 -2.50 5.06
CA PHE A 53 9.60 -2.29 3.63
C PHE A 53 11.04 -2.17 3.13
N LYS A 54 11.35 -2.91 2.10
CA LYS A 54 12.65 -2.87 1.46
C LYS A 54 12.53 -2.52 0.00
#